data_64b5edcbea6e9c56cbb5ede89901823c
#
_entry.id   64b5edcbea6e9c56cbb5ede89901823c
#
_cell.length_a   1.000
_cell.length_b   1.000
_cell.length_c   1.000
_cell.angle_alpha   90.00
_cell.angle_beta   90.00
_cell.angle_gamma   90.00
#
_symmetry.space_group_name_H-M   'P 1'
#
loop_
_entity.id
_entity.type
_entity.pdbx_description
1 polymer ?
#
loop_
_entity_poly.entity_id
_entity_poly.type
_entity_poly.pdbx_seq_one_letter_code
_entity_poly.pdbx_strand_id
1 'polypeptide(L)'
;MYNFGKSVNRVVIPEMSENVILDSVKDAYKSYLEEQDNQVMESLDFYYNQNLDTHLEQWFASDSLQQVPPFVQSCVPRFAKARMMLYKENPTRLIGGEINEGYNDAVYKLNSMTKEFAELSWLLGCCWFKSRFNERKNRLEYEVLPSVKEYYFYGESEPYGYSYEIEGGATDKRYVFWSEDRDGIQGMHFEFDQKGKRYAMQGNEEMVNPYGINPISRVMFSKNSYDVTRSALHIGIAMTEIALSTRFRLGQPVFTGIEEGQAQLKSGVDKALILPEGASFSYASPGGSLTEMIEAVKAMANQTAENNQLR
;
A
#
# COMPACT_ATOMS: atom_id res chain seq x y z
N MET A 1 -5.03 -10.83 -27.99
CA MET A 1 -5.30 -9.48 -27.43
C MET A 1 -5.53 -9.68 -25.94
N TYR A 2 -4.51 -9.52 -25.13
CA TYR A 2 -4.64 -9.69 -23.68
C TYR A 2 -5.45 -8.50 -23.15
N ASN A 3 -6.62 -8.77 -22.60
CA ASN A 3 -7.34 -7.81 -21.78
C ASN A 3 -6.49 -7.55 -20.52
N PHE A 4 -5.60 -6.60 -20.59
CA PHE A 4 -5.01 -6.01 -19.38
C PHE A 4 -6.18 -5.48 -18.57
N GLY A 5 -6.37 -6.05 -17.38
CA GLY A 5 -7.49 -5.73 -16.52
C GLY A 5 -7.67 -4.21 -16.48
N LYS A 6 -8.91 -3.75 -16.59
CA LYS A 6 -9.26 -2.34 -16.64
C LYS A 6 -8.51 -1.65 -15.49
N SER A 7 -7.42 -0.95 -15.82
CA SER A 7 -6.73 -0.13 -14.86
C SER A 7 -7.74 0.92 -14.42
N VAL A 8 -8.21 0.85 -13.20
CA VAL A 8 -9.18 1.79 -12.61
C VAL A 8 -8.61 3.21 -12.60
N ASN A 9 -7.33 3.32 -12.83
CA ASN A 9 -6.61 4.59 -12.91
C ASN A 9 -6.65 5.24 -14.30
N ARG A 10 -7.28 4.60 -15.29
CA ARG A 10 -7.36 5.14 -16.65
C ARG A 10 -8.61 6.00 -16.84
N VAL A 11 -8.41 7.28 -17.11
CA VAL A 11 -9.46 8.25 -17.44
C VAL A 11 -9.41 8.53 -18.93
N VAL A 12 -10.53 8.40 -19.63
CA VAL A 12 -10.62 8.71 -21.06
C VAL A 12 -11.19 10.12 -21.24
N ILE A 13 -10.43 10.98 -21.89
CA ILE A 13 -10.83 12.34 -22.28
C ILE A 13 -11.50 12.25 -23.65
N PRO A 14 -12.78 12.65 -23.79
CA PRO A 14 -13.51 12.46 -25.03
C PRO A 14 -13.07 13.42 -26.15
N GLU A 15 -12.58 14.60 -25.79
CA GLU A 15 -12.23 15.65 -26.76
C GLU A 15 -11.02 16.46 -26.28
N MET A 16 -10.19 16.87 -27.23
CA MET A 16 -8.99 17.67 -26.98
C MET A 16 -9.33 19.17 -26.86
N SER A 17 -9.95 19.55 -25.75
CA SER A 17 -10.16 20.95 -25.39
C SER A 17 -9.90 21.15 -23.89
N GLU A 18 -9.40 22.34 -23.52
CA GLU A 18 -9.02 22.65 -22.14
C GLU A 18 -10.18 22.41 -21.15
N ASN A 19 -11.38 22.86 -21.48
CA ASN A 19 -12.54 22.70 -20.60
C ASN A 19 -12.90 21.23 -20.40
N VAL A 20 -12.89 20.42 -21.46
CA VAL A 20 -13.19 18.98 -21.40
C VAL A 20 -12.12 18.22 -20.60
N ILE A 21 -10.85 18.61 -20.77
CA ILE A 21 -9.76 18.06 -19.96
C ILE A 21 -9.98 18.34 -18.47
N LEU A 22 -10.26 19.60 -18.13
CA LEU A 22 -10.48 20.01 -16.73
C LEU A 22 -11.70 19.35 -16.12
N ASP A 23 -12.79 19.21 -16.84
CA ASP A 23 -13.99 18.50 -16.38
C ASP A 23 -13.69 17.01 -16.18
N SER A 24 -12.92 16.39 -17.08
CA SER A 24 -12.48 15.00 -16.96
C SER A 24 -11.60 14.77 -15.71
N VAL A 25 -10.68 15.70 -15.43
CA VAL A 25 -9.84 15.66 -14.21
C VAL A 25 -10.70 15.75 -12.95
N LYS A 26 -11.64 16.68 -12.91
CA LYS A 26 -12.58 16.87 -11.79
C LYS A 26 -13.48 15.64 -11.58
N ASP A 27 -14.04 15.09 -12.65
CA ASP A 27 -14.97 13.96 -12.56
C ASP A 27 -14.25 12.65 -12.20
N ALA A 28 -12.98 12.53 -12.52
CA ALA A 28 -12.15 11.38 -12.14
C ALA A 28 -12.06 11.17 -10.61
N TYR A 29 -12.23 12.22 -9.81
CA TYR A 29 -12.20 12.16 -8.35
C TYR A 29 -13.58 12.18 -7.69
N LYS A 30 -14.65 12.37 -8.47
CA LYS A 30 -16.02 12.23 -7.96
C LYS A 30 -16.51 10.77 -7.97
N SER A 31 -16.07 9.99 -8.96
CA SER A 31 -16.44 8.58 -9.13
C SER A 31 -15.41 7.61 -8.53
N TYR A 32 -14.73 8.05 -7.49
CA TYR A 32 -13.60 7.36 -6.90
C TYR A 32 -14.01 6.02 -6.26
N LEU A 33 -13.35 4.94 -6.70
CA LEU A 33 -13.53 3.63 -6.10
C LEU A 33 -12.59 3.52 -4.88
N GLU A 34 -13.10 3.80 -3.70
CA GLU A 34 -12.38 3.70 -2.42
C GLU A 34 -11.68 2.33 -2.24
N GLU A 35 -12.26 1.27 -2.79
CA GLU A 35 -11.75 -0.10 -2.60
C GLU A 35 -10.33 -0.33 -3.14
N GLN A 36 -9.98 0.27 -4.27
CA GLN A 36 -8.64 0.06 -4.85
C GLN A 36 -7.55 0.85 -4.14
N ASP A 37 -7.85 2.06 -3.70
CA ASP A 37 -6.89 2.82 -2.91
C ASP A 37 -6.69 2.17 -1.54
N ASN A 38 -7.75 1.61 -0.96
CA ASN A 38 -7.63 0.84 0.27
C ASN A 38 -6.69 -0.35 0.09
N GLN A 39 -6.76 -1.07 -1.05
CA GLN A 39 -5.84 -2.16 -1.36
C GLN A 39 -4.40 -1.68 -1.55
N VAL A 40 -4.20 -0.54 -2.21
CA VAL A 40 -2.86 0.07 -2.38
C VAL A 40 -2.31 0.48 -1.02
N MET A 41 -3.09 1.19 -0.21
CA MET A 41 -2.67 1.63 1.13
C MET A 41 -2.38 0.45 2.05
N GLU A 42 -3.24 -0.56 2.08
CA GLU A 42 -3.00 -1.79 2.83
C GLU A 42 -1.69 -2.47 2.39
N SER A 43 -1.45 -2.58 1.08
CA SER A 43 -0.21 -3.18 0.56
C SER A 43 1.03 -2.40 0.97
N LEU A 44 0.96 -1.07 1.00
CA LEU A 44 2.04 -0.20 1.46
C LEU A 44 2.28 -0.33 2.96
N ASP A 45 1.20 -0.36 3.77
CA ASP A 45 1.30 -0.56 5.21
C ASP A 45 2.01 -1.89 5.53
N PHE A 46 1.64 -2.97 4.84
CA PHE A 46 2.30 -4.27 4.98
C PHE A 46 3.74 -4.28 4.43
N TYR A 47 4.03 -3.53 3.37
CA TYR A 47 5.38 -3.43 2.82
C TYR A 47 6.33 -2.66 3.76
N TYR A 48 5.87 -1.54 4.33
CA TYR A 48 6.67 -0.71 5.23
C TYR A 48 6.58 -1.12 6.71
N ASN A 49 5.77 -2.13 7.06
CA ASN A 49 5.43 -2.52 8.44
C ASN A 49 4.85 -1.34 9.24
N GLN A 50 3.92 -0.60 8.65
CA GLN A 50 3.25 0.53 9.27
C GLN A 50 1.77 0.21 9.46
N ASN A 51 1.14 0.75 10.50
CA ASN A 51 -0.30 0.65 10.79
C ASN A 51 -0.85 -0.80 10.80
N LEU A 52 0.00 -1.81 11.00
CA LEU A 52 -0.41 -3.23 10.96
C LEU A 52 -1.36 -3.60 12.09
N ASP A 53 -1.22 -2.95 13.24
CA ASP A 53 -2.13 -3.04 14.38
C ASP A 53 -3.56 -2.69 13.97
N THR A 54 -3.76 -1.56 13.29
CA THR A 54 -5.06 -1.11 12.81
C THR A 54 -5.73 -2.14 11.88
N HIS A 55 -4.97 -2.80 11.00
CA HIS A 55 -5.48 -3.84 10.11
C HIS A 55 -5.84 -5.13 10.87
N LEU A 56 -5.16 -5.42 11.98
CA LEU A 56 -5.39 -6.62 12.78
C LEU A 56 -6.48 -6.42 13.84
N GLU A 57 -6.56 -5.24 14.45
CA GLU A 57 -7.49 -4.93 15.54
C GLU A 57 -8.95 -5.17 15.19
N GLN A 58 -9.33 -4.95 13.94
CA GLN A 58 -10.72 -5.18 13.48
C GLN A 58 -11.17 -6.65 13.56
N TRP A 59 -10.24 -7.60 13.69
CA TRP A 59 -10.51 -9.04 13.75
C TRP A 59 -10.66 -9.59 15.16
N PHE A 60 -10.33 -8.79 16.17
CA PHE A 60 -10.29 -9.22 17.56
C PHE A 60 -11.09 -8.30 18.46
N ALA A 61 -11.60 -8.85 19.56
CA ALA A 61 -12.20 -8.04 20.61
C ALA A 61 -11.11 -7.19 21.31
N SER A 62 -11.42 -5.92 21.56
CA SER A 62 -10.49 -4.96 22.18
C SER A 62 -9.93 -5.45 23.54
N ASP A 63 -10.76 -6.11 24.34
CA ASP A 63 -10.37 -6.65 25.65
C ASP A 63 -9.31 -7.76 25.53
N SER A 64 -9.37 -8.54 24.45
CA SER A 64 -8.37 -9.59 24.17
C SER A 64 -7.03 -8.99 23.80
N LEU A 65 -7.02 -7.92 22.99
CA LEU A 65 -5.81 -7.24 22.55
C LEU A 65 -5.12 -6.42 23.66
N GLN A 66 -5.87 -5.99 24.68
CA GLN A 66 -5.25 -5.37 25.87
C GLN A 66 -4.35 -6.36 26.63
N GLN A 67 -4.63 -7.66 26.56
CA GLN A 67 -3.86 -8.70 27.23
C GLN A 67 -2.71 -9.24 26.39
N VAL A 68 -2.93 -9.33 25.07
CA VAL A 68 -1.95 -9.81 24.09
C VAL A 68 -2.02 -8.87 22.89
N PRO A 69 -0.99 -8.02 22.68
CA PRO A 69 -0.96 -7.15 21.51
C PRO A 69 -0.93 -8.00 20.23
N PRO A 70 -1.47 -7.47 19.10
CA PRO A 70 -1.49 -8.18 17.84
C PRO A 70 -0.07 -8.44 17.31
N PHE A 71 0.08 -9.49 16.51
CA PHE A 71 1.36 -9.81 15.87
C PHE A 71 1.61 -8.91 14.66
N VAL A 72 2.32 -7.81 14.89
CA VAL A 72 2.55 -6.73 13.91
C VAL A 72 3.84 -6.92 13.10
N GLN A 73 3.97 -8.05 12.42
CA GLN A 73 5.10 -8.30 11.53
C GLN A 73 4.66 -8.80 10.17
N SER A 74 5.11 -8.14 9.10
CA SER A 74 4.78 -8.51 7.73
C SER A 74 5.90 -9.31 7.05
N CYS A 75 5.51 -10.33 6.28
CA CYS A 75 6.42 -11.06 5.39
C CYS A 75 6.52 -10.42 3.99
N VAL A 76 5.66 -9.46 3.65
CA VAL A 76 5.59 -8.81 2.32
C VAL A 76 6.94 -8.27 1.85
N PRO A 77 7.73 -7.52 2.67
CA PRO A 77 9.03 -7.01 2.22
C PRO A 77 10.01 -8.12 1.85
N ARG A 78 9.94 -9.26 2.53
CA ARG A 78 10.81 -10.42 2.22
C ARG A 78 10.44 -11.05 0.88
N PHE A 79 9.15 -11.20 0.61
CA PHE A 79 8.65 -11.71 -0.67
C PHE A 79 9.00 -10.77 -1.82
N ALA A 80 8.75 -9.47 -1.68
CA ALA A 80 9.09 -8.46 -2.68
C ALA A 80 10.60 -8.47 -3.00
N LYS A 81 11.45 -8.46 -1.98
CA LYS A 81 12.92 -8.51 -2.13
C LYS A 81 13.39 -9.80 -2.79
N ALA A 82 12.82 -10.94 -2.42
CA ALA A 82 13.20 -12.24 -3.01
C ALA A 82 12.82 -12.29 -4.50
N ARG A 83 11.65 -11.73 -4.87
CA ARG A 83 11.18 -11.69 -6.25
C ARG A 83 11.97 -10.71 -7.12
N MET A 84 12.41 -9.57 -6.55
CA MET A 84 13.10 -8.50 -7.27
C MET A 84 14.62 -8.56 -7.10
N MET A 85 15.20 -9.76 -7.16
CA MET A 85 16.66 -9.95 -7.08
C MET A 85 17.45 -9.43 -8.30
N LEU A 86 16.77 -8.90 -9.32
CA LEU A 86 17.38 -8.47 -10.59
C LEU A 86 18.32 -7.25 -10.45
N TYR A 87 18.18 -6.48 -9.37
CA TYR A 87 18.95 -5.24 -9.16
C TYR A 87 20.03 -5.41 -8.08
N LYS A 88 20.82 -6.49 -8.18
CA LYS A 88 21.98 -6.67 -7.26
C LYS A 88 23.10 -5.69 -7.53
N GLU A 89 23.28 -5.32 -8.81
CA GLU A 89 24.28 -4.37 -9.27
C GLU A 89 23.58 -3.14 -9.88
N ASN A 90 24.22 -1.98 -9.76
CA ASN A 90 23.71 -0.78 -10.37
C ASN A 90 23.73 -0.90 -11.89
N PRO A 91 22.64 -0.53 -12.59
CA PRO A 91 22.60 -0.56 -14.04
C PRO A 91 23.57 0.50 -14.61
N THR A 92 24.35 0.09 -15.60
CA THR A 92 25.13 1.02 -16.43
C THR A 92 24.26 1.52 -17.58
N ARG A 93 24.14 2.83 -17.72
CA ARG A 93 23.32 3.45 -18.76
C ARG A 93 24.22 3.99 -19.86
N LEU A 94 23.82 3.71 -21.10
CA LEU A 94 24.52 4.14 -22.29
C LEU A 94 23.68 5.20 -23.01
N ILE A 95 24.34 6.22 -23.55
CA ILE A 95 23.75 7.18 -24.47
C ILE A 95 24.43 6.98 -25.83
N GLY A 96 23.63 6.66 -26.86
CA GLY A 96 24.17 6.36 -28.19
C GLY A 96 25.10 5.14 -28.24
N GLY A 97 25.02 4.22 -27.24
CA GLY A 97 25.88 3.04 -27.14
C GLY A 97 27.16 3.25 -26.33
N GLU A 98 27.44 4.47 -25.85
CA GLU A 98 28.62 4.81 -25.08
C GLU A 98 28.28 5.16 -23.62
N ILE A 99 29.21 4.91 -22.71
CA ILE A 99 29.10 5.30 -21.30
C ILE A 99 29.25 6.82 -21.21
N ASN A 100 28.22 7.48 -20.68
CA ASN A 100 28.26 8.90 -20.37
C ASN A 100 28.34 9.10 -18.86
N GLU A 101 29.51 9.46 -18.34
CA GLU A 101 29.74 9.63 -16.91
C GLU A 101 28.85 10.74 -16.32
N GLY A 102 28.75 11.89 -16.97
CA GLY A 102 27.92 13.00 -16.50
C GLY A 102 26.44 12.65 -16.38
N TYR A 103 25.93 11.85 -17.34
CA TYR A 103 24.56 11.36 -17.25
C TYR A 103 24.40 10.32 -16.11
N ASN A 104 25.33 9.37 -15.98
CA ASN A 104 25.28 8.38 -14.90
C ASN A 104 25.38 9.05 -13.52
N ASP A 105 26.17 10.10 -13.36
CA ASP A 105 26.25 10.88 -12.14
C ASP A 105 24.94 11.64 -11.84
N ALA A 106 24.33 12.24 -12.85
CA ALA A 106 23.05 12.94 -12.70
C ALA A 106 21.91 12.01 -12.25
N VAL A 107 21.93 10.75 -12.71
CA VAL A 107 20.88 9.76 -12.41
C VAL A 107 21.28 8.74 -11.33
N TYR A 108 22.41 8.92 -10.63
CA TYR A 108 22.88 7.92 -9.67
C TYR A 108 21.87 7.60 -8.56
N LYS A 109 21.06 8.58 -8.15
CA LYS A 109 19.98 8.35 -7.18
C LYS A 109 18.90 7.41 -7.68
N LEU A 110 18.63 7.38 -8.96
CA LEU A 110 17.71 6.42 -9.56
C LEU A 110 18.19 4.99 -9.29
N ASN A 111 19.51 4.75 -9.27
CA ASN A 111 20.07 3.44 -8.99
C ASN A 111 19.69 2.93 -7.59
N SER A 112 19.72 3.81 -6.57
CA SER A 112 19.35 3.45 -5.20
C SER A 112 17.84 3.19 -5.05
N MET A 113 17.01 3.85 -5.86
CA MET A 113 15.55 3.73 -5.82
C MET A 113 15.01 2.62 -6.73
N THR A 114 15.78 2.19 -7.73
CA THR A 114 15.32 1.22 -8.74
C THR A 114 14.85 -0.08 -8.10
N LYS A 115 15.51 -0.51 -7.04
CA LYS A 115 15.15 -1.74 -6.32
C LYS A 115 13.81 -1.61 -5.62
N GLU A 116 13.63 -0.58 -4.80
CA GLU A 116 12.37 -0.30 -4.11
C GLU A 116 11.23 -0.10 -5.11
N PHE A 117 11.51 0.62 -6.17
CA PHE A 117 10.58 0.86 -7.26
C PHE A 117 10.13 -0.44 -7.96
N ALA A 118 11.06 -1.37 -8.20
CA ALA A 118 10.73 -2.67 -8.76
C ALA A 118 9.92 -3.53 -7.78
N GLU A 119 10.27 -3.51 -6.48
CA GLU A 119 9.55 -4.21 -5.43
C GLU A 119 8.09 -3.71 -5.33
N LEU A 120 7.89 -2.39 -5.30
CA LEU A 120 6.56 -1.77 -5.27
C LEU A 120 5.78 -2.01 -6.56
N SER A 121 6.41 -1.92 -7.73
CA SER A 121 5.76 -2.20 -9.01
C SER A 121 5.27 -3.64 -9.10
N TRP A 122 6.02 -4.59 -8.56
CA TRP A 122 5.59 -5.98 -8.47
C TRP A 122 4.42 -6.16 -7.50
N LEU A 123 4.49 -5.54 -6.32
CA LEU A 123 3.46 -5.66 -5.30
C LEU A 123 2.14 -5.06 -5.75
N LEU A 124 2.17 -3.84 -6.27
CA LEU A 124 1.00 -3.06 -6.68
C LEU A 124 0.52 -3.36 -8.11
N GLY A 125 1.33 -4.07 -8.91
CA GLY A 125 1.10 -4.31 -10.34
C GLY A 125 1.49 -3.14 -11.23
N CYS A 126 1.53 -1.94 -10.69
CA CYS A 126 1.93 -0.72 -11.37
C CYS A 126 2.47 0.28 -10.34
N CYS A 127 3.51 1.00 -10.71
CA CYS A 127 4.05 2.09 -9.91
C CYS A 127 4.58 3.18 -10.83
N TRP A 128 4.49 4.42 -10.40
CA TRP A 128 4.96 5.57 -11.15
C TRP A 128 6.10 6.24 -10.40
N PHE A 129 6.96 6.89 -11.15
CA PHE A 129 7.96 7.77 -10.57
C PHE A 129 7.92 9.13 -11.25
N LYS A 130 8.06 10.16 -10.46
CA LYS A 130 8.17 11.53 -10.90
C LYS A 130 9.61 11.98 -10.77
N SER A 131 10.15 12.51 -11.84
CA SER A 131 11.48 13.10 -11.86
C SER A 131 11.38 14.62 -11.77
N ARG A 132 12.30 15.24 -11.04
CA ARG A 132 12.50 16.69 -11.06
C ARG A 132 13.98 17.00 -11.00
N PHE A 133 14.41 18.06 -11.67
CA PHE A 133 15.76 18.55 -11.56
C PHE A 133 15.89 19.49 -10.35
N ASN A 134 16.84 19.18 -9.47
CA ASN A 134 17.18 20.03 -8.34
C ASN A 134 18.39 20.90 -8.72
N GLU A 135 18.15 22.15 -9.09
CA GLU A 135 19.18 23.10 -9.53
C GLU A 135 20.26 23.32 -8.48
N ARG A 136 19.88 23.42 -7.18
CA ARG A 136 20.86 23.66 -6.10
C ARG A 136 21.88 22.54 -5.97
N LYS A 137 21.45 21.32 -6.25
CA LYS A 137 22.28 20.12 -6.13
C LYS A 137 22.80 19.62 -7.48
N ASN A 138 22.41 20.29 -8.57
CA ASN A 138 22.71 19.94 -9.96
C ASN A 138 22.48 18.45 -10.25
N ARG A 139 21.29 17.93 -9.85
CA ARG A 139 20.98 16.50 -10.02
C ARG A 139 19.49 16.27 -10.17
N LEU A 140 19.13 15.13 -10.77
CA LEU A 140 17.77 14.62 -10.78
C LEU A 140 17.39 14.04 -9.40
N GLU A 141 16.22 14.39 -8.93
CA GLU A 141 15.54 13.78 -7.78
C GLU A 141 14.33 13.02 -8.28
N TYR A 142 14.00 11.93 -7.59
CA TYR A 142 12.91 11.04 -7.96
C TYR A 142 12.01 10.83 -6.76
N GLU A 143 10.70 10.80 -7.02
CA GLU A 143 9.64 10.52 -6.07
C GLU A 143 8.85 9.31 -6.58
N VAL A 144 8.64 8.31 -5.74
CA VAL A 144 7.81 7.16 -6.07
C VAL A 144 6.36 7.49 -5.79
N LEU A 145 5.51 7.29 -6.79
CA LEU A 145 4.08 7.54 -6.70
C LEU A 145 3.34 6.19 -6.79
N PRO A 146 2.81 5.67 -5.68
CA PRO A 146 2.17 4.35 -5.67
C PRO A 146 0.80 4.33 -6.34
N SER A 147 0.10 5.47 -6.37
CA SER A 147 -1.20 5.63 -7.00
C SER A 147 -1.25 6.89 -7.85
N VAL A 148 -1.54 6.72 -9.13
CA VAL A 148 -1.64 7.82 -10.11
C VAL A 148 -2.81 7.55 -11.05
N LYS A 149 -3.59 8.57 -11.39
CA LYS A 149 -4.60 8.51 -12.46
C LYS A 149 -3.97 8.96 -13.75
N GLU A 150 -4.22 8.21 -14.82
CA GLU A 150 -3.70 8.45 -16.16
C GLU A 150 -4.82 8.92 -17.07
N TYR A 151 -4.58 9.97 -17.82
CA TYR A 151 -5.55 10.60 -18.72
C TYR A 151 -5.16 10.34 -20.17
N TYR A 152 -6.06 9.77 -20.93
CA TYR A 152 -5.86 9.39 -22.32
C TYR A 152 -6.90 10.05 -23.21
N PHE A 153 -6.51 10.51 -24.37
CA PHE A 153 -7.48 10.80 -25.43
C PHE A 153 -8.03 9.50 -26.03
N TYR A 154 -9.23 9.59 -26.58
CA TYR A 154 -9.86 8.42 -27.17
C TYR A 154 -9.00 7.83 -28.30
N GLY A 155 -8.72 6.54 -28.21
CA GLY A 155 -7.91 5.81 -29.20
C GLY A 155 -6.41 5.86 -28.99
N GLU A 156 -5.90 6.64 -28.04
CA GLU A 156 -4.47 6.72 -27.76
C GLU A 156 -3.99 5.65 -26.78
N SER A 157 -2.75 5.23 -26.95
CA SER A 157 -2.05 4.27 -26.06
C SER A 157 -1.18 4.97 -25.01
N GLU A 158 -0.77 6.20 -25.27
CA GLU A 158 0.08 7.02 -24.41
C GLU A 158 -0.78 7.99 -23.60
N PRO A 159 -0.54 8.15 -22.30
CA PRO A 159 -1.29 9.09 -21.49
C PRO A 159 -0.89 10.54 -21.83
N TYR A 160 -1.89 11.40 -22.00
CA TYR A 160 -1.71 12.84 -22.15
C TYR A 160 -1.29 13.50 -20.84
N GLY A 161 -1.79 13.01 -19.70
CA GLY A 161 -1.53 13.61 -18.40
C GLY A 161 -1.68 12.62 -17.26
N TYR A 162 -1.30 13.10 -16.08
CA TYR A 162 -1.30 12.34 -14.85
C TYR A 162 -1.81 13.19 -13.69
N SER A 163 -2.51 12.56 -12.73
CA SER A 163 -2.77 13.20 -11.45
C SER A 163 -2.55 12.24 -10.29
N TYR A 164 -2.18 12.78 -9.15
CA TYR A 164 -1.94 12.03 -7.92
C TYR A 164 -2.25 12.88 -6.70
N GLU A 165 -2.53 12.20 -5.58
CA GLU A 165 -2.77 12.84 -4.31
C GLU A 165 -1.45 13.36 -3.71
N ILE A 166 -1.49 14.58 -3.17
CA ILE A 166 -0.42 15.14 -2.34
C ILE A 166 -0.88 15.13 -0.89
N GLU A 167 0.08 15.14 0.04
CA GLU A 167 -0.24 15.19 1.47
C GLU A 167 -1.16 16.37 1.78
N GLY A 168 -2.39 16.05 2.14
CA GLY A 168 -3.40 16.95 2.67
C GLY A 168 -3.95 16.36 3.98
N GLY A 169 -4.50 17.19 4.87
CA GLY A 169 -5.19 16.68 6.06
C GLY A 169 -6.38 15.80 5.67
N ALA A 170 -6.84 14.94 6.58
CA ALA A 170 -7.91 13.96 6.35
C ALA A 170 -9.21 14.56 5.75
N THR A 171 -9.43 15.87 5.89
CA THR A 171 -10.59 16.60 5.39
C THR A 171 -10.34 17.44 4.15
N ASP A 172 -9.07 17.69 3.77
CA ASP A 172 -8.69 18.59 2.68
C ASP A 172 -7.68 17.89 1.75
N LYS A 173 -8.14 16.84 1.08
CA LYS A 173 -7.34 16.16 0.08
C LYS A 173 -7.05 17.08 -1.09
N ARG A 174 -5.77 17.17 -1.46
CA ARG A 174 -5.29 17.89 -2.64
C ARG A 174 -4.62 16.95 -3.60
N TYR A 175 -4.73 17.30 -4.86
CA TYR A 175 -4.21 16.55 -5.98
C TYR A 175 -3.39 17.47 -6.86
N VAL A 176 -2.40 16.91 -7.55
CA VAL A 176 -1.62 17.61 -8.58
C VAL A 176 -1.96 17.01 -9.93
N PHE A 177 -2.14 17.83 -10.94
CA PHE A 177 -2.30 17.43 -12.33
C PHE A 177 -1.08 17.89 -13.14
N TRP A 178 -0.59 16.99 -13.99
CA TRP A 178 0.44 17.23 -14.98
C TRP A 178 -0.03 16.78 -16.34
N SER A 179 0.17 17.58 -17.37
CA SER A 179 0.03 17.16 -18.77
C SER A 179 1.17 17.70 -19.63
N GLU A 180 1.39 17.07 -20.77
CA GLU A 180 2.38 17.50 -21.75
C GLU A 180 1.80 18.47 -22.79
N ASP A 181 2.69 19.15 -23.53
CA ASP A 181 2.29 19.90 -24.72
C ASP A 181 1.89 18.92 -25.82
N ARG A 182 0.67 19.06 -26.37
CA ARG A 182 0.19 18.17 -27.42
C ARG A 182 -0.79 18.88 -28.34
N ASP A 183 -0.57 18.77 -29.66
CA ASP A 183 -1.48 19.25 -30.72
C ASP A 183 -1.97 20.69 -30.56
N GLY A 184 -1.06 21.59 -30.13
CA GLY A 184 -1.33 23.02 -29.94
C GLY A 184 -1.98 23.36 -28.60
N ILE A 185 -2.23 22.39 -27.73
CA ILE A 185 -2.61 22.63 -26.35
C ILE A 185 -1.36 22.62 -25.50
N GLN A 186 -1.17 23.69 -24.75
CA GLN A 186 -0.08 23.82 -23.80
C GLN A 186 -0.29 22.90 -22.61
N GLY A 187 0.76 22.19 -22.18
CA GLY A 187 0.74 21.32 -21.03
C GLY A 187 0.41 22.09 -19.76
N MET A 188 -0.33 21.45 -18.86
CA MET A 188 -0.82 22.05 -17.63
C MET A 188 -0.12 21.46 -16.40
N HIS A 189 0.05 22.32 -15.38
CA HIS A 189 0.56 21.91 -14.08
C HIS A 189 -0.08 22.75 -12.98
N PHE A 190 -0.97 22.14 -12.19
CA PHE A 190 -1.70 22.83 -11.12
C PHE A 190 -2.12 21.87 -10.00
N GLU A 191 -2.40 22.44 -8.83
CA GLU A 191 -3.08 21.73 -7.75
C GLU A 191 -4.59 21.89 -7.87
N PHE A 192 -5.35 20.93 -7.36
CA PHE A 192 -6.80 21.03 -7.26
C PHE A 192 -7.34 20.25 -6.04
N ASP A 193 -8.52 20.66 -5.57
CA ASP A 193 -9.22 19.98 -4.48
C ASP A 193 -10.29 18.98 -5.00
N GLN A 194 -10.90 18.23 -4.10
CA GLN A 194 -11.98 17.29 -4.44
C GLN A 194 -13.19 17.94 -5.14
N LYS A 195 -13.37 19.26 -4.97
CA LYS A 195 -14.45 20.02 -5.64
C LYS A 195 -14.03 20.48 -7.04
N GLY A 196 -12.77 20.22 -7.43
CA GLY A 196 -12.19 20.62 -8.70
C GLY A 196 -11.77 22.10 -8.75
N LYS A 197 -11.67 22.78 -7.59
CA LYS A 197 -11.12 24.13 -7.54
C LYS A 197 -9.62 24.06 -7.74
N ARG A 198 -9.10 24.81 -8.70
CA ARG A 198 -7.69 24.87 -9.07
C ARG A 198 -6.92 25.88 -8.22
N TYR A 199 -5.67 25.57 -7.98
CA TYR A 199 -4.71 26.42 -7.27
C TYR A 199 -3.42 26.46 -8.05
N ALA A 200 -2.92 27.67 -8.26
CA ALA A 200 -1.60 27.85 -8.83
C ALA A 200 -0.51 27.40 -7.84
N MET A 201 0.51 26.76 -8.33
CA MET A 201 1.67 26.41 -7.52
C MET A 201 2.59 27.64 -7.41
N GLN A 202 3.34 27.73 -6.32
CA GLN A 202 4.26 28.84 -6.09
C GLN A 202 5.27 28.97 -7.26
N GLY A 203 5.29 30.12 -7.90
CA GLY A 203 6.14 30.38 -9.06
C GLY A 203 5.60 29.84 -10.40
N ASN A 204 4.35 29.37 -10.43
CA ASN A 204 3.67 28.91 -11.65
C ASN A 204 2.21 29.39 -11.67
N GLU A 205 2.03 30.69 -11.72
CA GLU A 205 0.71 31.35 -11.65
C GLU A 205 -0.14 31.07 -12.90
N GLU A 206 0.49 30.83 -14.03
CA GLU A 206 -0.18 30.49 -15.29
C GLU A 206 -0.64 29.02 -15.36
N MET A 207 -0.28 28.19 -14.37
CA MET A 207 -0.60 26.77 -14.30
C MET A 207 -0.10 25.96 -15.51
N VAL A 208 0.98 26.40 -16.11
CA VAL A 208 1.61 25.80 -17.30
C VAL A 208 2.67 24.79 -16.87
N ASN A 209 2.77 23.67 -17.59
CA ASN A 209 3.86 22.72 -17.40
C ASN A 209 5.18 23.32 -17.87
N PRO A 210 6.15 23.60 -16.97
CA PRO A 210 7.39 24.29 -17.35
C PRO A 210 8.33 23.43 -18.21
N TYR A 211 8.07 22.12 -18.31
CA TYR A 211 8.92 21.19 -19.06
C TYR A 211 8.36 20.86 -20.45
N GLY A 212 7.08 21.13 -20.72
CA GLY A 212 6.39 20.72 -21.94
C GLY A 212 6.21 19.21 -22.11
N ILE A 213 6.82 18.40 -21.23
CA ILE A 213 6.74 16.94 -21.22
C ILE A 213 6.27 16.44 -19.87
N ASN A 214 5.69 15.23 -19.82
CA ASN A 214 5.32 14.62 -18.57
C ASN A 214 6.55 14.18 -17.76
N PRO A 215 6.75 14.69 -16.53
CA PRO A 215 7.84 14.26 -15.67
C PRO A 215 7.59 12.90 -14.99
N ILE A 216 6.45 12.27 -15.27
CA ILE A 216 6.00 11.02 -14.64
C ILE A 216 6.19 9.88 -15.64
N SER A 217 6.84 8.83 -15.18
CA SER A 217 7.05 7.60 -15.93
C SER A 217 6.47 6.43 -15.16
N ARG A 218 6.03 5.39 -15.89
CA ARG A 218 5.36 4.21 -15.34
C ARG A 218 6.20 2.96 -15.51
N VAL A 219 6.23 2.11 -14.47
CA VAL A 219 6.63 0.70 -14.58
C VAL A 219 5.43 -0.17 -14.23
N MET A 220 5.12 -1.13 -15.09
CA MET A 220 3.95 -1.98 -14.96
C MET A 220 4.34 -3.46 -15.04
N PHE A 221 3.74 -4.25 -14.14
CA PHE A 221 3.73 -5.70 -14.21
C PHE A 221 2.36 -6.20 -14.70
N SER A 222 2.30 -7.41 -15.17
CA SER A 222 1.07 -7.98 -15.73
C SER A 222 -0.04 -8.20 -14.70
N LYS A 223 0.33 -8.30 -13.42
CA LYS A 223 -0.59 -8.58 -12.30
C LYS A 223 -0.02 -7.97 -11.03
N ASN A 224 -0.88 -7.45 -10.16
CA ASN A 224 -0.51 -7.10 -8.80
C ASN A 224 -0.34 -8.37 -7.94
N SER A 225 0.35 -8.23 -6.83
CA SER A 225 0.59 -9.30 -5.86
C SER A 225 -0.14 -9.03 -4.54
N TYR A 226 -1.35 -8.49 -4.63
CA TYR A 226 -2.19 -8.20 -3.45
C TYR A 226 -2.55 -9.47 -2.64
N ASP A 227 -2.54 -10.63 -3.29
CA ASP A 227 -2.65 -11.93 -2.62
C ASP A 227 -1.55 -12.16 -1.57
N VAL A 228 -0.35 -11.60 -1.77
CA VAL A 228 0.74 -11.64 -0.78
C VAL A 228 0.40 -10.79 0.45
N THR A 229 -0.16 -9.61 0.24
CA THR A 229 -0.62 -8.73 1.33
C THR A 229 -1.71 -9.42 2.14
N ARG A 230 -2.73 -9.99 1.49
CA ARG A 230 -3.79 -10.73 2.16
C ARG A 230 -3.28 -11.95 2.92
N SER A 231 -2.33 -12.68 2.35
CA SER A 231 -1.70 -13.81 3.04
C SER A 231 -0.94 -13.36 4.27
N ALA A 232 -0.23 -12.23 4.21
CA ALA A 232 0.46 -11.65 5.35
C ALA A 232 -0.53 -11.23 6.46
N LEU A 233 -1.69 -10.65 6.11
CA LEU A 233 -2.76 -10.34 7.05
C LEU A 233 -3.27 -11.62 7.74
N HIS A 234 -3.60 -12.67 6.98
CA HIS A 234 -4.06 -13.94 7.55
C HIS A 234 -3.02 -14.60 8.45
N ILE A 235 -1.73 -14.53 8.09
CA ILE A 235 -0.64 -14.99 8.95
C ILE A 235 -0.59 -14.18 10.25
N GLY A 236 -0.74 -12.86 10.19
CA GLY A 236 -0.80 -11.98 11.36
C GLY A 236 -1.97 -12.33 12.29
N ILE A 237 -3.17 -12.55 11.74
CA ILE A 237 -4.35 -13.01 12.49
C ILE A 237 -4.05 -14.34 13.18
N ALA A 238 -3.62 -15.35 12.43
CA ALA A 238 -3.35 -16.68 12.98
C ALA A 238 -2.24 -16.67 14.06
N MET A 239 -1.21 -15.86 13.89
CA MET A 239 -0.15 -15.70 14.89
C MET A 239 -0.66 -15.01 16.15
N THR A 240 -1.57 -14.04 16.03
CA THR A 240 -2.24 -13.39 17.16
C THR A 240 -3.13 -14.38 17.89
N GLU A 241 -3.90 -15.20 17.18
CA GLU A 241 -4.71 -16.29 17.76
C GLU A 241 -3.86 -17.31 18.52
N ILE A 242 -2.70 -17.69 17.97
CA ILE A 242 -1.72 -18.57 18.65
C ILE A 242 -1.24 -17.92 19.94
N ALA A 243 -0.92 -16.63 19.93
CA ALA A 243 -0.45 -15.90 21.09
C ALA A 243 -1.56 -15.82 22.18
N LEU A 244 -2.80 -15.52 21.76
CA LEU A 244 -3.97 -15.54 22.67
C LEU A 244 -4.21 -16.94 23.24
N SER A 245 -4.20 -17.98 22.40
CA SER A 245 -4.37 -19.37 22.82
C SER A 245 -3.27 -19.81 23.80
N THR A 246 -2.03 -19.35 23.58
CA THR A 246 -0.90 -19.62 24.49
C THR A 246 -1.10 -18.90 25.82
N ARG A 247 -1.57 -17.65 25.81
CA ARG A 247 -1.87 -16.88 27.03
C ARG A 247 -3.00 -17.52 27.82
N PHE A 248 -4.04 -17.98 27.14
CA PHE A 248 -5.20 -18.61 27.76
C PHE A 248 -5.13 -20.15 27.72
N ARG A 249 -3.92 -20.70 27.69
CA ARG A 249 -3.68 -22.16 27.57
C ARG A 249 -4.45 -23.01 28.60
N LEU A 250 -4.72 -22.46 29.77
CA LEU A 250 -5.52 -23.11 30.80
C LEU A 250 -7.02 -23.06 30.49
N GLY A 251 -7.42 -22.45 29.36
CA GLY A 251 -8.82 -22.23 28.99
C GLY A 251 -9.40 -20.96 29.61
N GLN A 252 -10.62 -20.63 29.21
CA GLN A 252 -11.39 -19.58 29.85
C GLN A 252 -11.90 -20.06 31.21
N PRO A 253 -11.71 -19.28 32.28
CA PRO A 253 -12.28 -19.62 33.57
C PRO A 253 -13.82 -19.57 33.48
N VAL A 254 -14.47 -20.67 33.77
CA VAL A 254 -15.93 -20.78 33.85
C VAL A 254 -16.31 -20.97 35.29
N PHE A 255 -17.13 -20.09 35.80
CA PHE A 255 -17.70 -20.15 37.15
C PHE A 255 -19.16 -20.47 37.04
N THR A 256 -19.63 -21.44 37.80
CA THR A 256 -21.05 -21.77 37.92
C THR A 256 -21.48 -21.63 39.37
N GLY A 257 -22.73 -21.21 39.59
CA GLY A 257 -23.27 -21.02 40.93
C GLY A 257 -22.88 -19.72 41.63
N ILE A 258 -22.45 -18.71 40.85
CA ILE A 258 -22.14 -17.35 41.34
C ILE A 258 -23.14 -16.39 40.73
N GLU A 259 -23.77 -15.52 41.53
CA GLU A 259 -24.64 -14.46 41.04
C GLU A 259 -23.83 -13.32 40.40
N GLU A 260 -24.40 -12.71 39.33
CA GLU A 260 -23.79 -11.60 38.61
C GLU A 260 -23.55 -10.43 39.56
N GLY A 261 -22.28 -10.00 39.70
CA GLY A 261 -21.87 -8.93 40.59
C GLY A 261 -21.20 -9.33 41.91
N GLN A 262 -21.24 -10.60 42.31
CA GLN A 262 -20.65 -11.07 43.58
C GLN A 262 -19.14 -11.37 43.51
N ALA A 263 -18.54 -11.41 42.34
CA ALA A 263 -17.13 -11.79 42.22
C ALA A 263 -16.32 -10.81 41.37
N GLN A 264 -15.54 -9.96 41.99
CA GLN A 264 -14.34 -9.40 41.36
C GLN A 264 -13.23 -10.48 41.37
N LEU A 265 -13.35 -11.45 40.45
CA LEU A 265 -12.38 -12.52 40.34
C LEU A 265 -11.18 -12.08 39.51
N LYS A 266 -10.12 -11.69 40.16
CA LYS A 266 -8.81 -11.52 39.53
C LYS A 266 -8.16 -12.92 39.46
N SER A 267 -8.21 -13.57 38.29
CA SER A 267 -7.46 -14.80 38.08
C SER A 267 -5.98 -14.51 37.78
N GLY A 268 -5.09 -15.23 38.40
CA GLY A 268 -3.65 -15.20 38.17
C GLY A 268 -3.02 -16.50 38.59
N VAL A 269 -1.90 -16.87 37.98
CA VAL A 269 -1.19 -18.14 38.26
C VAL A 269 -0.76 -18.26 39.73
N ASP A 270 -0.69 -17.14 40.44
CA ASP A 270 -0.24 -16.95 41.79
C ASP A 270 -1.37 -16.67 42.80
N LYS A 271 -2.65 -16.79 42.41
CA LYS A 271 -3.78 -16.47 43.27
C LYS A 271 -4.65 -17.69 43.55
N ALA A 272 -4.87 -17.98 44.85
CA ALA A 272 -5.85 -18.94 45.27
C ALA A 272 -7.26 -18.37 45.12
N LEU A 273 -8.16 -19.15 44.48
CA LEU A 273 -9.54 -18.82 44.34
C LEU A 273 -10.34 -19.44 45.49
N ILE A 274 -11.03 -18.59 46.24
CA ILE A 274 -11.96 -19.01 47.27
C ILE A 274 -13.37 -18.86 46.69
N LEU A 275 -14.09 -19.97 46.52
CA LEU A 275 -15.44 -20.01 45.98
C LEU A 275 -16.46 -20.11 47.09
N PRO A 276 -17.67 -19.51 46.95
CA PRO A 276 -18.81 -19.75 47.82
C PRO A 276 -19.24 -21.21 47.83
N GLU A 277 -19.93 -21.63 48.88
CA GLU A 277 -20.48 -22.96 48.99
C GLU A 277 -21.48 -23.24 47.85
N GLY A 278 -21.29 -24.35 47.10
CA GLY A 278 -22.07 -24.68 45.92
C GLY A 278 -21.60 -24.12 44.61
N ALA A 279 -20.60 -23.25 44.60
CA ALA A 279 -19.97 -22.74 43.36
C ALA A 279 -18.91 -23.71 42.86
N SER A 280 -18.82 -23.85 41.52
CA SER A 280 -17.75 -24.62 40.91
C SER A 280 -16.94 -23.78 39.91
N PHE A 281 -15.69 -24.17 39.73
CA PHE A 281 -14.75 -23.58 38.82
C PHE A 281 -14.21 -24.62 37.86
N SER A 282 -14.21 -24.29 36.59
CA SER A 282 -13.59 -25.12 35.55
C SER A 282 -12.93 -24.25 34.50
N TYR A 283 -12.02 -24.82 33.73
CA TYR A 283 -11.50 -24.19 32.55
C TYR A 283 -12.16 -24.78 31.30
N ALA A 284 -12.78 -23.93 30.48
CA ALA A 284 -13.19 -24.33 29.15
C ALA A 284 -11.94 -24.29 28.27
N SER A 285 -11.37 -25.46 27.99
CA SER A 285 -10.19 -25.55 27.12
C SER A 285 -10.60 -25.29 25.66
N PRO A 286 -9.95 -24.40 24.94
CA PRO A 286 -10.16 -24.27 23.50
C PRO A 286 -9.76 -25.60 22.84
N GLY A 287 -10.70 -26.18 22.10
CA GLY A 287 -10.49 -27.46 21.39
C GLY A 287 -9.59 -27.21 20.14
N GLY A 288 -8.30 -27.36 20.28
CA GLY A 288 -7.36 -27.31 19.16
C GLY A 288 -5.93 -27.54 19.61
N SER A 289 -5.15 -28.20 18.75
CA SER A 289 -3.73 -28.40 18.99
C SER A 289 -2.95 -27.15 18.55
N LEU A 290 -2.18 -26.57 19.46
CA LEU A 290 -1.27 -25.47 19.14
C LEU A 290 -0.31 -25.85 17.99
N THR A 291 0.10 -27.11 17.93
CA THR A 291 0.94 -27.65 16.88
C THR A 291 0.25 -27.56 15.51
N GLU A 292 -1.04 -27.94 15.42
CA GLU A 292 -1.81 -27.85 14.18
C GLU A 292 -1.98 -26.41 13.70
N MET A 293 -2.16 -25.45 14.61
CA MET A 293 -2.23 -24.03 14.28
C MET A 293 -0.90 -23.54 13.71
N ILE A 294 0.23 -23.91 14.32
CA ILE A 294 1.57 -23.55 13.84
C ILE A 294 1.84 -24.17 12.46
N GLU A 295 1.43 -25.43 12.26
CA GLU A 295 1.57 -26.10 10.95
C GLU A 295 0.71 -25.44 9.87
N ALA A 296 -0.50 -25.01 10.21
CA ALA A 296 -1.36 -24.27 9.29
C ALA A 296 -0.72 -22.92 8.87
N VAL A 297 -0.12 -22.18 9.81
CA VAL A 297 0.61 -20.93 9.49
C VAL A 297 1.80 -21.20 8.56
N LYS A 298 2.58 -22.24 8.83
CA LYS A 298 3.69 -22.64 7.95
C LYS A 298 3.19 -23.04 6.56
N ALA A 299 2.08 -23.77 6.48
CA ALA A 299 1.48 -24.15 5.20
C ALA A 299 1.00 -22.94 4.41
N MET A 300 0.35 -21.96 5.05
CA MET A 300 -0.04 -20.70 4.40
C MET A 300 1.15 -19.93 3.86
N ALA A 301 2.23 -19.79 4.65
CA ALA A 301 3.45 -19.10 4.23
C ALA A 301 4.11 -19.81 3.03
N ASN A 302 4.21 -21.14 3.08
CA ASN A 302 4.78 -21.94 1.98
C ASN A 302 3.94 -21.85 0.72
N GLN A 303 2.61 -21.97 0.82
CA GLN A 303 1.71 -21.85 -0.31
C GLN A 303 1.80 -20.45 -0.96
N THR A 304 1.89 -19.40 -0.14
CA THR A 304 2.08 -18.04 -0.64
C THR A 304 3.40 -17.92 -1.40
N ALA A 305 4.49 -18.50 -0.87
CA ALA A 305 5.78 -18.53 -1.54
C ALA A 305 5.72 -19.29 -2.87
N GLU A 306 5.10 -20.48 -2.91
CA GLU A 306 4.95 -21.28 -4.12
C GLU A 306 4.11 -20.58 -5.19
N ASN A 307 2.97 -19.99 -4.82
CA ASN A 307 2.11 -19.24 -5.73
C ASN A 307 2.82 -18.05 -6.38
N ASN A 308 3.80 -17.47 -5.67
CA ASN A 308 4.62 -16.38 -6.16
C ASN A 308 5.98 -16.82 -6.71
N GLN A 309 6.17 -18.12 -6.95
CA GLN A 309 7.41 -18.73 -7.50
C GLN A 309 8.66 -18.43 -6.67
N LEU A 310 8.48 -18.30 -5.36
CA LEU A 310 9.55 -18.13 -4.39
C LEU A 310 9.83 -19.51 -3.76
N ARG A 311 10.95 -20.13 -4.15
CA ARG A 311 11.43 -21.40 -3.60
C ARG A 311 12.71 -21.19 -2.83
#